data_fd8e2a8c83149dc50a53ab4e436cdbf5
#
_entry.id   fd8e2a8c83149dc50a53ab4e436cdbf5
#
_cell.length_a   1.000
_cell.length_b   1.000
_cell.length_c   1.000
_cell.angle_alpha   90.00
_cell.angle_beta   90.00
_cell.angle_gamma   90.00
#
_symmetry.space_group_name_H-M   'P 1'
#
loop_
_entity.id
_entity.type
_entity.pdbx_description
1 polymer ?
#
loop_
_entity_poly.entity_id
_entity_poly.type
_entity_poly.pdbx_seq_one_letter_code
_entity_poly.pdbx_strand_id
1 'polypeptide(L)'
;MKAIEYPKLLASAIAVLKRQGVISYPTEGVWGLGCDPMSEVAVRRVLRLKNRSISKGLILIGSSHQQFARLLEDLDDQSKRRFIEKRSKPTTWLVPSNDTIPPWITGNHDSVAVRITKHPVAKGLCEVFGRPIVSTSCNPQGAPPATSQSQVQEYFGDKLDYFVMGEVERLSLIHI
;
A
#
# COMPACT_ATOMS: atom_id res chain seq x y z
N MET A 1 -9.05 -12.05 17.74
CA MET A 1 -10.09 -11.05 17.35
C MET A 1 -11.17 -11.75 16.54
N LYS A 2 -12.44 -11.62 16.94
CA LYS A 2 -13.56 -12.32 16.29
C LYS A 2 -13.81 -11.72 14.90
N ALA A 3 -14.06 -12.56 13.88
CA ALA A 3 -14.27 -12.19 12.48
C ALA A 3 -15.36 -11.12 12.21
N ILE A 4 -16.17 -10.77 13.20
CA ILE A 4 -17.30 -9.84 13.09
C ILE A 4 -16.87 -8.35 13.26
N GLU A 5 -15.72 -8.07 13.85
CA GLU A 5 -15.27 -6.68 14.10
C GLU A 5 -14.44 -6.06 12.96
N TYR A 6 -13.83 -6.90 12.15
CA TYR A 6 -12.99 -6.44 11.03
C TYR A 6 -13.70 -5.53 10.02
N PRO A 7 -14.89 -5.85 9.52
CA PRO A 7 -15.59 -4.98 8.57
C PRO A 7 -15.93 -3.61 9.15
N LYS A 8 -16.30 -3.53 10.44
CA LYS A 8 -16.59 -2.25 11.11
C LYS A 8 -15.32 -1.42 11.32
N LEU A 9 -14.21 -2.07 11.71
CA LEU A 9 -12.91 -1.41 11.89
C LEU A 9 -12.43 -0.78 10.58
N LEU A 10 -12.63 -1.47 9.47
CA LEU A 10 -12.19 -1.00 8.15
C LEU A 10 -13.17 -0.04 7.47
N ALA A 11 -14.43 0.00 7.86
CA ALA A 11 -15.46 0.81 7.19
C ALA A 11 -15.10 2.30 7.15
N SER A 12 -14.59 2.84 8.25
CA SER A 12 -14.14 4.25 8.31
C SER A 12 -12.95 4.52 7.41
N ALA A 13 -11.97 3.61 7.38
CA ALA A 13 -10.82 3.72 6.48
C ALA A 13 -11.24 3.67 5.01
N ILE A 14 -12.15 2.77 4.65
CA ILE A 14 -12.69 2.66 3.30
C ILE A 14 -13.44 3.92 2.89
N ALA A 15 -14.25 4.49 3.79
CA ALA A 15 -14.94 5.77 3.53
C ALA A 15 -13.94 6.89 3.26
N VAL A 16 -12.82 6.92 4.01
CA VAL A 16 -11.73 7.87 3.78
C VAL A 16 -11.07 7.67 2.43
N LEU A 17 -10.72 6.43 2.06
CA LEU A 17 -10.15 6.13 0.74
C LEU A 17 -11.07 6.57 -0.40
N LYS A 18 -12.38 6.28 -0.31
CA LYS A 18 -13.38 6.65 -1.30
C LYS A 18 -13.55 8.17 -1.48
N ARG A 19 -13.32 8.96 -0.42
CA ARG A 19 -13.33 10.42 -0.49
C ARG A 19 -11.96 11.04 -0.74
N GLN A 20 -11.03 10.28 -1.31
CA GLN A 20 -9.68 10.71 -1.68
C GLN A 20 -8.80 11.12 -0.47
N GLY A 21 -9.07 10.53 0.68
CA GLY A 21 -8.28 10.74 1.88
C GLY A 21 -7.04 9.85 1.96
N VAL A 22 -6.21 10.16 2.95
CA VAL A 22 -4.97 9.43 3.26
C VAL A 22 -5.11 8.74 4.60
N ILE A 23 -4.78 7.46 4.65
CA ILE A 23 -4.82 6.63 5.85
C ILE A 23 -3.42 6.14 6.23
N SER A 24 -3.23 5.81 7.50
CA SER A 24 -2.13 4.97 7.95
C SER A 24 -2.63 3.64 8.48
N TYR A 25 -1.85 2.59 8.31
CA TYR A 25 -2.22 1.23 8.70
C TYR A 25 -0.97 0.37 8.91
N PRO A 26 -1.04 -0.67 9.77
CA PRO A 26 0.08 -1.57 9.99
C PRO A 26 0.26 -2.52 8.79
N THR A 27 1.52 -2.85 8.52
CA THR A 27 1.92 -3.84 7.52
C THR A 27 2.86 -4.88 8.12
N GLU A 28 3.45 -5.74 7.29
CA GLU A 28 4.33 -6.82 7.72
C GLU A 28 5.61 -6.35 8.45
N GLY A 29 6.07 -5.14 8.23
CA GLY A 29 7.34 -4.69 8.81
C GLY A 29 7.30 -3.32 9.48
N VAL A 30 6.50 -2.42 8.94
CA VAL A 30 6.39 -1.02 9.39
C VAL A 30 4.97 -0.53 9.20
N TRP A 31 4.65 0.62 9.73
CA TRP A 31 3.41 1.31 9.38
C TRP A 31 3.46 1.85 7.96
N GLY A 32 2.35 1.76 7.25
CA GLY A 32 2.17 2.27 5.89
C GLY A 32 1.33 3.54 5.85
N LEU A 33 1.60 4.38 4.85
CA LEU A 33 0.69 5.40 4.35
C LEU A 33 0.03 4.91 3.07
N GLY A 34 -1.28 5.08 2.96
CA GLY A 34 -2.02 4.65 1.79
C GLY A 34 -3.13 5.59 1.38
N CYS A 35 -3.49 5.48 0.12
CA CYS A 35 -4.59 6.18 -0.51
C CYS A 35 -5.07 5.42 -1.74
N ASP A 36 -6.15 5.88 -2.35
CA ASP A 36 -6.61 5.38 -3.65
C ASP A 36 -5.59 5.75 -4.74
N PRO A 37 -4.97 4.77 -5.43
CA PRO A 37 -4.01 5.03 -6.49
C PRO A 37 -4.63 5.76 -7.71
N MET A 38 -5.94 5.67 -7.90
CA MET A 38 -6.63 6.35 -9.00
C MET A 38 -6.93 7.81 -8.71
N SER A 39 -6.74 8.28 -7.47
CA SER A 39 -6.89 9.67 -7.07
C SER A 39 -5.55 10.40 -7.10
N GLU A 40 -5.30 11.19 -8.13
CA GLU A 40 -4.10 12.03 -8.22
C GLU A 40 -3.97 12.96 -7.02
N VAL A 41 -5.08 13.52 -6.55
CA VAL A 41 -5.13 14.44 -5.40
C VAL A 41 -4.62 13.73 -4.14
N ALA A 42 -5.10 12.52 -3.87
CA ALA A 42 -4.68 11.73 -2.72
C ALA A 42 -3.21 11.31 -2.82
N VAL A 43 -2.77 10.85 -3.99
CA VAL A 43 -1.38 10.47 -4.24
C VAL A 43 -0.43 11.64 -4.04
N ARG A 44 -0.74 12.80 -4.60
CA ARG A 44 0.07 14.02 -4.41
C ARG A 44 0.11 14.45 -2.95
N ARG A 45 -0.97 14.23 -2.18
CA ARG A 45 -0.99 14.49 -0.75
C ARG A 45 -0.05 13.55 0.02
N VAL A 46 -0.04 12.25 -0.29
CA VAL A 46 0.94 11.30 0.28
C VAL A 46 2.37 11.73 -0.01
N LEU A 47 2.66 12.12 -1.26
CA LEU A 47 3.99 12.58 -1.66
C LEU A 47 4.42 13.84 -0.90
N ARG A 48 3.52 14.82 -0.72
CA ARG A 48 3.79 16.03 0.07
C ARG A 48 4.06 15.73 1.54
N LEU A 49 3.25 14.87 2.16
CA LEU A 49 3.46 14.43 3.56
C LEU A 49 4.84 13.83 3.77
N LYS A 50 5.32 13.07 2.78
CA LYS A 50 6.63 12.43 2.82
C LYS A 50 7.78 13.32 2.35
N ASN A 51 7.51 14.49 1.80
CA ASN A 51 8.50 15.29 1.06
C ASN A 51 9.22 14.44 -0.03
N ARG A 52 8.43 13.66 -0.78
CA ARG A 52 8.92 12.69 -1.77
C ARG A 52 8.61 13.16 -3.18
N SER A 53 9.62 13.13 -4.05
CA SER A 53 9.40 13.42 -5.47
C SER A 53 8.48 12.38 -6.12
N ILE A 54 7.56 12.86 -6.97
CA ILE A 54 6.69 12.00 -7.78
C ILE A 54 7.49 11.11 -8.74
N SER A 55 8.67 11.55 -9.18
CA SER A 55 9.54 10.80 -10.09
C SER A 55 9.96 9.44 -9.58
N LYS A 56 9.96 9.23 -8.25
CA LYS A 56 10.39 7.99 -7.60
C LYS A 56 9.38 6.84 -7.68
N GLY A 57 8.15 7.12 -8.13
CA GLY A 57 7.08 6.15 -8.14
C GLY A 57 6.64 5.68 -6.73
N LEU A 58 5.57 4.91 -6.70
CA LEU A 58 4.96 4.37 -5.48
C LEU A 58 4.66 2.88 -5.64
N ILE A 59 4.61 2.18 -4.50
CA ILE A 59 4.26 0.76 -4.45
C ILE A 59 2.74 0.64 -4.31
N LEU A 60 2.17 -0.33 -5.04
CA LEU A 60 0.79 -0.77 -4.86
C LEU A 60 0.77 -2.09 -4.09
N ILE A 61 -0.13 -2.19 -3.13
CA ILE A 61 -0.42 -3.47 -2.47
C ILE A 61 -1.82 -3.93 -2.82
N GLY A 62 -1.99 -5.24 -2.95
CA GLY A 62 -3.27 -5.89 -3.18
C GLY A 62 -3.45 -7.11 -2.28
N SER A 63 -4.67 -7.57 -2.11
CA SER A 63 -5.01 -8.76 -1.32
C SER A 63 -4.73 -10.07 -2.07
N SER A 64 -4.72 -10.02 -3.40
CA SER A 64 -4.54 -11.18 -4.27
C SER A 64 -4.05 -10.78 -5.65
N HIS A 65 -3.60 -11.77 -6.44
CA HIS A 65 -3.16 -11.55 -7.82
C HIS A 65 -4.30 -11.09 -8.74
N GLN A 66 -5.54 -11.45 -8.44
CA GLN A 66 -6.72 -11.02 -9.22
C GLN A 66 -6.88 -9.50 -9.24
N GLN A 67 -6.49 -8.81 -8.16
CA GLN A 67 -6.54 -7.35 -8.12
C GLN A 67 -5.53 -6.68 -9.07
N PHE A 68 -4.54 -7.42 -9.54
CA PHE A 68 -3.56 -6.97 -10.54
C PHE A 68 -3.77 -7.60 -11.92
N ALA A 69 -4.88 -8.32 -12.16
CA ALA A 69 -5.10 -9.09 -13.38
C ALA A 69 -4.86 -8.27 -14.66
N ARG A 70 -5.42 -7.06 -14.74
CA ARG A 70 -5.25 -6.18 -15.91
C ARG A 70 -3.80 -5.71 -16.11
N LEU A 71 -3.08 -5.44 -15.04
CA LEU A 71 -1.66 -5.10 -15.11
C LEU A 71 -0.81 -6.28 -15.61
N LEU A 72 -1.22 -7.50 -15.29
CA LEU A 72 -0.50 -8.72 -15.62
C LEU A 72 -0.83 -9.26 -17.03
N GLU A 73 -1.83 -8.69 -17.73
CA GLU A 73 -2.30 -9.22 -19.03
C GLU A 73 -1.19 -9.32 -20.07
N ASP A 74 -0.28 -8.35 -20.08
CA ASP A 74 0.80 -8.25 -21.07
C ASP A 74 2.04 -9.09 -20.74
N LEU A 75 2.07 -9.73 -19.56
CA LEU A 75 3.17 -10.59 -19.17
C LEU A 75 3.08 -11.96 -19.85
N ASP A 76 4.25 -12.56 -20.12
CA ASP A 76 4.34 -13.96 -20.55
C ASP A 76 3.84 -14.92 -19.43
N ASP A 77 3.49 -16.15 -19.83
CA ASP A 77 2.93 -17.15 -18.92
C ASP A 77 3.89 -17.53 -17.78
N GLN A 78 5.20 -17.51 -18.03
CA GLN A 78 6.20 -17.84 -17.00
C GLN A 78 6.23 -16.74 -15.93
N SER A 79 6.22 -15.49 -16.33
CA SER A 79 6.17 -14.32 -15.42
C SER A 79 4.88 -14.27 -14.62
N LYS A 80 3.73 -14.55 -15.25
CA LYS A 80 2.43 -14.70 -14.57
C LYS A 80 2.47 -15.78 -13.50
N ARG A 81 2.98 -16.97 -13.82
CA ARG A 81 3.11 -18.07 -12.86
C ARG A 81 3.99 -17.69 -11.68
N ARG A 82 5.15 -17.05 -11.92
CA ARG A 82 6.05 -16.58 -10.87
C ARG A 82 5.38 -15.58 -9.93
N PHE A 83 4.57 -14.67 -10.46
CA PHE A 83 3.84 -13.69 -9.67
C PHE A 83 2.79 -14.33 -8.75
N ILE A 84 2.07 -15.35 -9.26
CA ILE A 84 0.99 -16.05 -8.55
C ILE A 84 1.54 -17.03 -7.51
N GLU A 85 2.76 -17.53 -7.70
CA GLU A 85 3.38 -18.51 -6.82
C GLU A 85 3.46 -18.00 -5.38
N LYS A 86 3.03 -18.83 -4.43
CA LYS A 86 3.10 -18.48 -3.00
C LYS A 86 4.55 -18.32 -2.56
N ARG A 87 4.86 -17.15 -2.00
CA ARG A 87 6.16 -16.86 -1.39
C ARG A 87 6.03 -16.93 0.12
N SER A 88 7.07 -17.45 0.79
CA SER A 88 7.16 -17.47 2.25
C SER A 88 7.39 -16.08 2.83
N LYS A 89 8.14 -15.24 2.12
CA LYS A 89 8.48 -13.86 2.50
C LYS A 89 7.67 -12.83 1.72
N PRO A 90 7.39 -11.64 2.29
CA PRO A 90 6.83 -10.52 1.54
C PRO A 90 7.72 -10.20 0.34
N THR A 91 7.14 -10.24 -0.86
CA THR A 91 7.87 -10.02 -2.12
C THR A 91 7.24 -8.85 -2.86
N THR A 92 8.07 -7.90 -3.27
CA THR A 92 7.68 -6.80 -4.17
C THR A 92 8.19 -7.12 -5.57
N TRP A 93 7.29 -7.04 -6.53
CA TRP A 93 7.57 -7.27 -7.94
C TRP A 93 7.64 -5.96 -8.68
N LEU A 94 8.60 -5.81 -9.57
CA LEU A 94 8.60 -4.77 -10.60
C LEU A 94 7.93 -5.36 -11.84
N VAL A 95 6.79 -4.81 -12.19
CA VAL A 95 5.97 -5.25 -13.33
C VAL A 95 5.97 -4.14 -14.37
N PRO A 96 6.22 -4.42 -15.65
CA PRO A 96 6.06 -3.43 -16.72
C PRO A 96 4.70 -2.75 -16.60
N SER A 97 4.69 -1.42 -16.66
CA SER A 97 3.48 -0.63 -16.56
C SER A 97 2.70 -0.66 -17.87
N ASN A 98 1.40 -0.57 -17.77
CA ASN A 98 0.50 -0.37 -18.90
C ASN A 98 -0.49 0.76 -18.61
N ASP A 99 -1.45 1.00 -19.49
CA ASP A 99 -2.43 2.07 -19.40
C ASP A 99 -3.36 2.00 -18.19
N THR A 100 -3.37 0.86 -17.47
CA THR A 100 -4.16 0.70 -16.23
C THR A 100 -3.53 1.37 -15.02
N ILE A 101 -2.24 1.75 -15.09
CA ILE A 101 -1.51 2.39 -13.99
C ILE A 101 -1.28 3.87 -14.30
N PRO A 102 -1.78 4.78 -13.48
CA PRO A 102 -1.60 6.22 -13.70
C PRO A 102 -0.13 6.67 -13.61
N PRO A 103 0.27 7.69 -14.37
CA PRO A 103 1.66 8.18 -14.39
C PRO A 103 2.14 8.75 -13.06
N TRP A 104 1.24 9.22 -12.19
CA TRP A 104 1.61 9.65 -10.84
C TRP A 104 1.95 8.50 -9.89
N ILE A 105 1.70 7.25 -10.30
CA ILE A 105 2.13 6.02 -9.58
C ILE A 105 3.47 5.54 -10.08
N THR A 106 3.68 5.48 -11.39
CA THR A 106 4.94 5.02 -11.99
C THR A 106 6.08 6.03 -11.83
N GLY A 107 5.74 7.32 -11.77
CA GLY A 107 6.75 8.38 -11.80
C GLY A 107 7.50 8.37 -13.14
N ASN A 108 8.83 8.39 -13.09
CA ASN A 108 9.69 8.36 -14.28
C ASN A 108 10.07 6.93 -14.73
N HIS A 109 9.36 5.90 -14.21
CA HIS A 109 9.65 4.51 -14.53
C HIS A 109 8.64 3.94 -15.52
N ASP A 110 9.08 2.96 -16.32
CA ASP A 110 8.24 2.17 -17.21
C ASP A 110 7.63 0.93 -16.53
N SER A 111 7.85 0.80 -15.24
CA SER A 111 7.37 -0.29 -14.39
C SER A 111 6.73 0.23 -13.10
N VAL A 112 5.92 -0.60 -12.49
CA VAL A 112 5.31 -0.34 -11.19
C VAL A 112 5.69 -1.43 -10.19
N ALA A 113 5.98 -1.01 -8.95
CA ALA A 113 6.22 -1.94 -7.85
C ALA A 113 4.89 -2.41 -7.26
N VAL A 114 4.66 -3.71 -7.21
CA VAL A 114 3.44 -4.32 -6.68
C VAL A 114 3.75 -5.42 -5.67
N ARG A 115 2.88 -5.58 -4.68
CA ARG A 115 3.02 -6.61 -3.65
C ARG A 115 1.65 -7.17 -3.28
N ILE A 116 1.57 -8.49 -3.12
CA ILE A 116 0.43 -9.14 -2.47
C ILE A 116 0.74 -9.16 -0.97
N THR A 117 -0.05 -8.41 -0.20
CA THR A 117 0.13 -8.34 1.26
C THR A 117 -0.54 -9.53 1.95
N LYS A 118 0.12 -10.02 3.00
CA LYS A 118 -0.41 -11.06 3.88
C LYS A 118 -0.87 -10.50 5.22
N HIS A 119 -0.48 -9.26 5.54
CA HIS A 119 -0.86 -8.62 6.79
C HIS A 119 -2.38 -8.49 6.88
N PRO A 120 -3.05 -9.00 7.93
CA PRO A 120 -4.51 -9.08 7.98
C PRO A 120 -5.22 -7.75 7.75
N VAL A 121 -4.73 -6.67 8.37
CA VAL A 121 -5.30 -5.32 8.21
C VAL A 121 -5.12 -4.81 6.78
N ALA A 122 -3.89 -4.82 6.26
CA ALA A 122 -3.59 -4.33 4.92
C ALA A 122 -4.33 -5.13 3.83
N LYS A 123 -4.39 -6.46 4.00
CA LYS A 123 -5.16 -7.35 3.13
C LYS A 123 -6.64 -7.04 3.17
N GLY A 124 -7.22 -6.92 4.37
CA GLY A 124 -8.63 -6.58 4.56
C GLY A 124 -8.99 -5.21 3.93
N LEU A 125 -8.11 -4.22 4.04
CA LEU A 125 -8.31 -2.93 3.36
C LEU A 125 -8.45 -3.10 1.85
N CYS A 126 -7.53 -3.84 1.21
CA CYS A 126 -7.60 -4.10 -0.23
C CYS A 126 -8.83 -4.92 -0.63
N GLU A 127 -9.23 -5.90 0.19
CA GLU A 127 -10.42 -6.72 -0.05
C GLU A 127 -11.71 -5.89 0.01
N VAL A 128 -11.90 -5.12 1.08
CA VAL A 128 -13.11 -4.31 1.27
C VAL A 128 -13.15 -3.11 0.32
N PHE A 129 -11.99 -2.51 0.01
CA PHE A 129 -11.91 -1.45 -1.00
C PHE A 129 -12.14 -1.97 -2.42
N GLY A 130 -11.90 -3.27 -2.66
CA GLY A 130 -12.14 -3.97 -3.92
C GLY A 130 -11.03 -3.79 -4.97
N ARG A 131 -9.92 -3.15 -4.62
CA ARG A 131 -8.79 -2.90 -5.52
C ARG A 131 -7.50 -2.62 -4.75
N PRO A 132 -6.31 -2.62 -5.42
CA PRO A 132 -5.06 -2.24 -4.80
C PRO A 132 -5.10 -0.83 -4.22
N ILE A 133 -4.30 -0.59 -3.20
CA ILE A 133 -4.07 0.75 -2.62
C ILE A 133 -2.59 1.11 -2.70
N VAL A 134 -2.29 2.41 -2.68
CA VAL A 134 -0.92 2.89 -2.50
C VAL A 134 -0.42 2.44 -1.13
N SER A 135 0.82 1.99 -1.07
CA SER A 135 1.50 1.66 0.18
C SER A 135 2.93 2.17 0.16
N THR A 136 3.22 3.10 1.05
CA THR A 136 4.58 3.58 1.28
C THR A 136 4.85 3.62 2.77
N SER A 137 6.11 3.52 3.19
CA SER A 137 6.47 3.58 4.61
C SER A 137 5.99 4.88 5.27
N CYS A 138 5.48 4.76 6.49
CA CYS A 138 4.95 5.89 7.25
C CYS A 138 6.09 6.64 7.94
N ASN A 139 6.72 7.56 7.21
CA ASN A 139 7.80 8.44 7.67
C ASN A 139 7.96 9.63 6.73
N PRO A 140 8.30 10.81 7.24
CA PRO A 140 8.82 11.89 6.40
C PRO A 140 10.20 11.53 5.87
N GLN A 141 10.65 12.20 4.82
CA GLN A 141 11.97 11.95 4.24
C GLN A 141 13.08 12.14 5.28
N GLY A 142 13.99 11.17 5.36
CA GLY A 142 15.13 11.21 6.29
C GLY A 142 14.83 10.65 7.69
N ALA A 143 13.58 10.45 8.05
CA ALA A 143 13.21 9.79 9.31
C ALA A 143 13.08 8.27 9.13
N PRO A 144 13.30 7.45 10.18
CA PRO A 144 13.07 6.02 10.11
C PRO A 144 11.56 5.71 9.95
N PRO A 145 11.18 4.62 9.27
CA PRO A 145 9.80 4.20 9.17
C PRO A 145 9.17 3.96 10.54
N ALA A 146 7.92 4.41 10.73
CA ALA A 146 7.19 4.18 11.97
C ALA A 146 6.94 2.69 12.20
N THR A 147 7.21 2.22 13.41
CA THR A 147 6.95 0.85 13.87
C THR A 147 5.83 0.78 14.91
N SER A 148 5.29 1.92 15.33
CA SER A 148 4.19 2.04 16.27
C SER A 148 3.22 3.13 15.86
N GLN A 149 1.99 3.06 16.34
CA GLN A 149 0.98 4.09 16.12
C GLN A 149 1.39 5.44 16.74
N SER A 150 2.08 5.42 17.87
CA SER A 150 2.60 6.65 18.50
C SER A 150 3.60 7.38 17.62
N GLN A 151 4.49 6.66 16.94
CA GLN A 151 5.42 7.26 15.97
C GLN A 151 4.68 7.84 14.76
N VAL A 152 3.63 7.16 14.27
CA VAL A 152 2.79 7.71 13.19
C VAL A 152 2.16 9.02 13.62
N GLN A 153 1.63 9.08 14.85
CA GLN A 153 1.03 10.28 15.43
C GLN A 153 2.06 11.40 15.59
N GLU A 154 3.27 11.06 16.02
CA GLU A 154 4.39 12.02 16.13
C GLU A 154 4.77 12.62 14.78
N TYR A 155 4.86 11.79 13.74
CA TYR A 155 5.27 12.25 12.41
C TYR A 155 4.20 13.06 11.68
N PHE A 156 2.94 12.65 11.79
CA PHE A 156 1.89 13.18 10.92
C PHE A 156 0.69 13.76 11.65
N GLY A 157 0.38 13.29 12.87
CA GLY A 157 -0.72 13.82 13.68
C GLY A 157 -2.01 14.02 12.87
N ASP A 158 -2.59 15.20 12.98
CA ASP A 158 -3.84 15.59 12.31
C ASP A 158 -3.75 15.74 10.78
N LYS A 159 -2.57 15.52 10.20
CA LYS A 159 -2.37 15.58 8.74
C LYS A 159 -2.92 14.36 8.01
N LEU A 160 -3.24 13.29 8.73
CA LEU A 160 -3.88 12.07 8.20
C LEU A 160 -5.38 12.12 8.48
N ASP A 161 -6.16 11.52 7.58
CA ASP A 161 -7.61 11.49 7.72
C ASP A 161 -8.09 10.31 8.58
N TYR A 162 -7.30 9.26 8.69
CA TYR A 162 -7.63 8.11 9.54
C TYR A 162 -6.41 7.25 9.89
N PHE A 163 -6.43 6.70 11.10
CA PHE A 163 -5.47 5.74 11.60
C PHE A 163 -6.17 4.39 11.76
N VAL A 164 -5.79 3.40 11.00
CA VAL A 164 -6.34 2.05 11.14
C VAL A 164 -5.65 1.36 12.29
N MET A 165 -6.41 0.96 13.30
CA MET A 165 -5.86 0.27 14.46
C MET A 165 -5.29 -1.09 14.10
N GLY A 166 -4.22 -1.49 14.75
CA GLY A 166 -3.55 -2.78 14.59
C GLY A 166 -2.09 -2.72 15.00
N GLU A 167 -1.40 -3.84 14.85
CA GLU A 167 0.01 -3.98 15.19
C GLU A 167 0.79 -4.42 13.96
N VAL A 168 2.02 -3.94 13.84
CA VAL A 168 2.99 -4.41 12.82
C VAL A 168 3.40 -5.83 13.18
N GLU A 169 3.42 -6.73 12.21
CA GLU A 169 4.01 -8.05 12.42
C GLU A 169 5.53 -7.87 12.59
N ARG A 170 6.09 -8.49 13.66
CA ARG A 170 7.53 -8.50 13.89
C ARG A 170 8.21 -9.48 12.93
N LEU A 171 8.20 -9.19 11.65
CA LEU A 171 9.06 -9.87 10.70
C LEU A 171 10.44 -9.24 10.77
N SER A 172 11.45 -10.06 11.05
CA SER A 172 12.85 -9.65 10.92
C SER A 172 13.06 -9.11 9.50
N LEU A 173 13.22 -7.80 9.37
CA LEU A 173 13.57 -7.16 8.11
C LEU A 173 15.02 -7.54 7.81
N ILE A 174 15.22 -8.63 7.10
CA ILE A 174 16.50 -8.91 6.47
C ILE A 174 16.51 -8.05 5.19
N HIS A 175 17.25 -6.96 5.23
CA HIS A 175 17.60 -6.24 4.02
C HIS A 175 18.60 -7.10 3.24
N ILE A 176 18.18 -7.58 2.10
CA ILE A 176 19.07 -8.10 1.06
C ILE A 176 19.20 -7.02 0.00
#